data_778750517a12c4d517646bed1e800f1d
#
_entry.id   778750517a12c4d517646bed1e800f1d
#
_cell.length_a   1.000
_cell.length_b   1.000
_cell.length_c   1.000
_cell.angle_alpha   90.00
_cell.angle_beta   90.00
_cell.angle_gamma   90.00
#
_symmetry.space_group_name_H-M   'P 1'
#
loop_
_entity.id
_entity.type
_entity.pdbx_description
1 polymer ?
#
loop_
_entity_poly.entity_id
_entity_poly.type
_entity_poly.pdbx_seq_one_letter_code
_entity_poly.pdbx_strand_id
1 'polypeptide(L)'
;MLIPSNRTKRECILSRLCFLVLSVWVSLPSAAQNNPYKIDDALYPIYQRASKQARQQEGLLVADTLYQQALKLGDKKAQCLAYIIPLQFYISQKDDSKIEKASTDLKEISRANNYLQYYYHAWSSEIIYFLNQQRSLLALQKAE
;
A
#
# COMPACT_ATOMS: atom_id res chain seq x y z
N MET A 1 29.98 59.72 -31.45
CA MET A 1 28.69 59.11 -31.86
C MET A 1 28.84 57.60 -31.66
N LEU A 2 28.41 57.06 -30.51
CA LEU A 2 28.57 55.64 -30.14
C LEU A 2 27.26 54.91 -30.39
N ILE A 3 27.33 53.90 -31.25
CA ILE A 3 26.16 53.05 -31.60
C ILE A 3 26.03 51.98 -30.46
N PRO A 4 24.88 51.87 -29.78
CA PRO A 4 24.69 50.89 -28.73
C PRO A 4 24.52 49.49 -29.35
N SER A 5 25.34 48.56 -28.88
CA SER A 5 25.44 47.16 -29.25
C SER A 5 24.10 46.42 -29.03
N ASN A 6 23.60 45.81 -30.08
CA ASN A 6 22.37 45.03 -30.11
C ASN A 6 22.49 43.63 -29.42
N ARG A 7 23.56 43.39 -28.68
CA ARG A 7 23.87 42.11 -28.02
C ARG A 7 23.05 41.84 -26.77
N THR A 8 22.73 42.89 -25.99
CA THR A 8 22.06 42.73 -24.70
C THR A 8 20.57 42.36 -24.77
N LYS A 9 19.89 42.70 -25.88
CA LYS A 9 18.49 42.33 -26.05
C LYS A 9 18.29 40.85 -26.42
N ARG A 10 19.23 40.22 -27.15
CA ARG A 10 19.12 38.78 -27.52
C ARG A 10 19.36 37.84 -26.34
N GLU A 11 20.26 38.18 -25.43
CA GLU A 11 20.55 37.36 -24.25
C GLU A 11 19.39 37.36 -23.25
N CYS A 12 18.68 38.48 -23.13
CA CYS A 12 17.53 38.61 -22.24
C CYS A 12 16.31 37.82 -22.74
N ILE A 13 16.17 37.66 -24.05
CA ILE A 13 15.06 36.89 -24.66
C ILE A 13 15.34 35.38 -24.55
N LEU A 14 16.57 34.93 -24.76
CA LEU A 14 16.96 33.53 -24.59
C LEU A 14 16.81 33.08 -23.12
N SER A 15 17.18 33.92 -22.15
CA SER A 15 17.03 33.64 -20.72
C SER A 15 15.57 33.46 -20.32
N ARG A 16 14.65 34.34 -20.82
CA ARG A 16 13.22 34.22 -20.55
C ARG A 16 12.56 33.01 -21.24
N LEU A 17 13.03 32.63 -22.42
CA LEU A 17 12.53 31.40 -23.09
C LEU A 17 13.00 30.15 -22.35
N CYS A 18 14.22 30.08 -21.83
CA CYS A 18 14.69 28.97 -21.01
C CYS A 18 13.87 28.81 -19.72
N PHE A 19 13.49 29.90 -19.04
CA PHE A 19 12.65 29.83 -17.84
C PHE A 19 11.23 29.33 -18.13
N LEU A 20 10.65 29.67 -19.28
CA LEU A 20 9.33 29.20 -19.68
C LEU A 20 9.31 27.72 -20.08
N VAL A 21 10.40 27.22 -20.67
CA VAL A 21 10.52 25.78 -21.03
C VAL A 21 10.76 24.93 -19.78
N LEU A 22 11.50 25.41 -18.78
CA LEU A 22 11.72 24.71 -17.51
C LEU A 22 10.45 24.63 -16.64
N SER A 23 9.57 25.64 -16.71
CA SER A 23 8.31 25.62 -15.94
C SER A 23 7.25 24.65 -16.50
N VAL A 24 7.32 24.28 -17.76
CA VAL A 24 6.40 23.31 -18.39
C VAL A 24 6.74 21.85 -18.03
N TRP A 25 7.99 21.58 -17.64
CA TRP A 25 8.42 20.22 -17.26
C TRP A 25 8.01 19.82 -15.81
N VAL A 26 7.58 20.75 -14.98
CA VAL A 26 7.16 20.46 -13.59
C VAL A 26 5.70 20.02 -13.49
N SER A 27 4.93 20.15 -14.53
CA SER A 27 3.50 19.80 -14.56
C SER A 27 3.17 18.59 -15.46
N LEU A 28 4.11 17.66 -15.65
CA LEU A 28 3.73 16.34 -16.13
C LEU A 28 2.88 15.69 -15.03
N PRO A 29 1.60 15.37 -15.30
CA PRO A 29 0.82 14.61 -14.36
C PRO A 29 1.62 13.33 -14.08
N SER A 30 1.96 13.11 -12.82
CA SER A 30 2.47 11.83 -12.34
C SER A 30 1.58 10.77 -12.98
N ALA A 31 2.14 9.93 -13.85
CA ALA A 31 1.40 8.86 -14.52
C ALA A 31 0.57 8.19 -13.44
N ALA A 32 -0.75 8.21 -13.59
CA ALA A 32 -1.69 7.72 -12.58
C ALA A 32 -1.21 6.32 -12.18
N GLN A 33 -0.68 6.21 -10.98
CA GLN A 33 -0.10 4.97 -10.48
C GLN A 33 -1.24 3.97 -10.50
N ASN A 34 -1.14 2.93 -11.33
CA ASN A 34 -2.21 1.96 -11.48
C ASN A 34 -2.47 1.31 -10.11
N ASN A 35 -3.50 1.79 -9.42
CA ASN A 35 -3.91 1.37 -8.10
C ASN A 35 -5.00 0.28 -8.24
N PRO A 36 -4.61 -1.00 -8.38
CA PRO A 36 -5.55 -2.08 -8.64
C PRO A 36 -6.48 -2.34 -7.46
N TYR A 37 -6.10 -1.88 -6.28
CA TYR A 37 -6.90 -2.06 -5.06
C TYR A 37 -8.01 -1.02 -4.94
N LYS A 38 -7.96 0.09 -5.71
CA LYS A 38 -8.93 1.19 -5.64
C LYS A 38 -9.13 1.70 -4.21
N ILE A 39 -8.04 1.91 -3.50
CA ILE A 39 -7.96 2.62 -2.22
C ILE A 39 -7.56 4.07 -2.50
N ASP A 40 -7.57 4.93 -1.47
CA ASP A 40 -7.08 6.31 -1.63
C ASP A 40 -5.65 6.34 -2.19
N ASP A 41 -5.40 7.21 -3.16
CA ASP A 41 -4.11 7.28 -3.85
C ASP A 41 -2.96 7.68 -2.91
N ALA A 42 -3.24 8.41 -1.82
CA ALA A 42 -2.25 8.71 -0.79
C ALA A 42 -1.86 7.47 0.04
N LEU A 43 -2.76 6.48 0.15
CA LEU A 43 -2.54 5.25 0.91
C LEU A 43 -1.85 4.18 0.08
N TYR A 44 -1.99 4.20 -1.23
CA TYR A 44 -1.46 3.15 -2.09
C TYR A 44 0.06 2.98 -2.00
N PRO A 45 0.92 4.02 -1.98
CA PRO A 45 2.36 3.87 -1.77
C PRO A 45 2.72 3.26 -0.41
N ILE A 46 1.94 3.59 0.64
CA ILE A 46 2.14 3.02 1.98
C ILE A 46 1.83 1.54 1.96
N TYR A 47 0.70 1.14 1.35
CA TYR A 47 0.34 -0.26 1.17
C TYR A 47 1.39 -1.04 0.38
N GLN A 48 1.88 -0.48 -0.75
CA GLN A 48 2.94 -1.11 -1.54
C GLN A 48 4.20 -1.37 -0.71
N ARG A 49 4.60 -0.41 0.12
CA ARG A 49 5.77 -0.54 1.00
C ARG A 49 5.52 -1.61 2.07
N ALA A 50 4.37 -1.59 2.75
CA ALA A 50 3.98 -2.59 3.73
C ALA A 50 3.98 -4.01 3.11
N SER A 51 3.38 -4.17 1.92
CA SER A 51 3.30 -5.44 1.21
C SER A 51 4.68 -5.99 0.80
N LYS A 52 5.59 -5.13 0.32
CA LYS A 52 6.97 -5.53 0.00
C LYS A 52 7.75 -6.02 1.23
N GLN A 53 7.43 -5.48 2.40
CA GLN A 53 8.08 -5.79 3.68
C GLN A 53 7.26 -6.73 4.56
N ALA A 54 6.21 -7.36 4.02
CA ALA A 54 5.24 -8.14 4.80
C ALA A 54 5.84 -9.32 5.59
N ARG A 55 7.04 -9.77 5.25
CA ARG A 55 7.77 -10.84 5.98
C ARG A 55 8.81 -10.31 6.95
N GLN A 56 8.88 -9.00 7.16
CA GLN A 56 9.85 -8.30 8.01
C GLN A 56 9.12 -7.52 9.10
N GLN A 57 9.78 -7.26 10.20
CA GLN A 57 9.23 -6.49 11.33
C GLN A 57 8.81 -5.06 10.90
N GLU A 58 9.56 -4.46 9.98
CA GLU A 58 9.26 -3.14 9.42
C GLU A 58 7.91 -3.11 8.70
N GLY A 59 7.50 -4.21 8.09
CA GLY A 59 6.19 -4.34 7.45
C GLY A 59 5.04 -4.14 8.41
N LEU A 60 5.15 -4.62 9.66
CA LEU A 60 4.13 -4.41 10.69
C LEU A 60 3.98 -2.93 11.06
N LEU A 61 5.09 -2.19 11.18
CA LEU A 61 5.08 -0.76 11.50
C LEU A 61 4.45 0.06 10.38
N VAL A 62 4.76 -0.31 9.12
CA VAL A 62 4.17 0.36 7.95
C VAL A 62 2.68 0.01 7.83
N ALA A 63 2.28 -1.22 8.16
CA ALA A 63 0.88 -1.64 8.17
C ALA A 63 0.07 -0.89 9.22
N ASP A 64 0.61 -0.67 10.42
CA ASP A 64 -0.03 0.17 11.44
C ASP A 64 -0.18 1.62 10.94
N THR A 65 0.86 2.19 10.34
CA THR A 65 0.79 3.52 9.71
C THR A 65 -0.32 3.59 8.65
N LEU A 66 -0.40 2.58 7.79
CA LEU A 66 -1.46 2.46 6.78
C LEU A 66 -2.84 2.46 7.43
N TYR A 67 -3.02 1.64 8.46
CA TYR A 67 -4.29 1.53 9.18
C TYR A 67 -4.73 2.85 9.80
N GLN A 68 -3.81 3.54 10.51
CA GLN A 68 -4.10 4.82 11.14
C GLN A 68 -4.48 5.92 10.12
N GLN A 69 -3.81 5.94 8.97
CA GLN A 69 -4.15 6.88 7.91
C GLN A 69 -5.46 6.50 7.22
N ALA A 70 -5.71 5.23 6.99
CA ALA A 70 -6.96 4.73 6.42
C ALA A 70 -8.17 5.04 7.32
N LEU A 71 -7.98 4.99 8.65
CA LEU A 71 -9.01 5.44 9.61
C LEU A 71 -9.33 6.93 9.43
N LYS A 72 -8.31 7.78 9.35
CA LYS A 72 -8.47 9.24 9.19
C LYS A 72 -9.18 9.61 7.89
N LEU A 73 -8.89 8.89 6.81
CA LEU A 73 -9.50 9.12 5.49
C LEU A 73 -10.84 8.38 5.31
N GLY A 74 -11.22 7.53 6.25
CA GLY A 74 -12.44 6.71 6.17
C GLY A 74 -12.35 5.62 5.09
N ASP A 75 -11.13 5.27 4.62
CA ASP A 75 -10.94 4.22 3.62
C ASP A 75 -10.99 2.83 4.26
N LYS A 76 -12.19 2.28 4.32
CA LYS A 76 -12.48 0.97 4.93
C LYS A 76 -11.75 -0.18 4.22
N LYS A 77 -11.51 -0.04 2.92
CA LYS A 77 -10.80 -1.06 2.14
C LYS A 77 -9.31 -1.09 2.47
N ALA A 78 -8.69 0.09 2.59
CA ALA A 78 -7.30 0.21 3.03
C ALA A 78 -7.11 -0.30 4.47
N GLN A 79 -8.10 -0.11 5.36
CA GLN A 79 -8.10 -0.70 6.70
C GLN A 79 -8.01 -2.23 6.62
N CYS A 80 -8.83 -2.89 5.78
CA CYS A 80 -8.75 -4.34 5.60
C CYS A 80 -7.38 -4.76 5.03
N LEU A 81 -6.85 -4.04 4.04
CA LEU A 81 -5.54 -4.33 3.45
C LEU A 81 -4.40 -4.24 4.47
N ALA A 82 -4.48 -3.31 5.44
CA ALA A 82 -3.49 -3.19 6.51
C ALA A 82 -3.44 -4.46 7.39
N TYR A 83 -4.57 -5.13 7.61
CA TYR A 83 -4.63 -6.37 8.41
C TYR A 83 -4.10 -7.62 7.68
N ILE A 84 -3.96 -7.58 6.36
CA ILE A 84 -3.34 -8.68 5.60
C ILE A 84 -1.85 -8.83 5.95
N ILE A 85 -1.17 -7.72 6.21
CA ILE A 85 0.29 -7.71 6.43
C ILE A 85 0.70 -8.47 7.71
N PRO A 86 0.09 -8.23 8.89
CA PRO A 86 0.34 -9.03 10.08
C PRO A 86 0.11 -10.52 9.86
N LEU A 87 -0.97 -10.91 9.17
CA LEU A 87 -1.24 -12.31 8.88
C LEU A 87 -0.11 -12.95 8.05
N GLN A 88 0.34 -12.28 6.99
CA GLN A 88 1.46 -12.76 6.15
C GLN A 88 2.78 -12.82 6.95
N PHE A 89 3.02 -11.85 7.82
CA PHE A 89 4.20 -11.85 8.69
C PHE A 89 4.20 -13.06 9.62
N TYR A 90 3.12 -13.29 10.38
CA TYR A 90 3.07 -14.39 11.34
C TYR A 90 3.07 -15.76 10.67
N ILE A 91 2.49 -15.90 9.48
CA ILE A 91 2.63 -17.11 8.65
C ILE A 91 4.13 -17.37 8.34
N SER A 92 4.88 -16.32 7.98
CA SER A 92 6.32 -16.45 7.70
C SER A 92 7.14 -16.83 8.92
N GLN A 93 6.71 -16.41 10.12
CA GLN A 93 7.34 -16.73 11.40
C GLN A 93 6.87 -18.08 11.98
N LYS A 94 5.84 -18.71 11.40
CA LYS A 94 5.21 -19.96 11.88
C LYS A 94 4.70 -19.86 13.33
N ASP A 95 4.17 -18.69 13.70
CA ASP A 95 3.59 -18.43 15.03
C ASP A 95 2.09 -18.69 15.01
N ASP A 96 1.68 -19.91 15.32
CA ASP A 96 0.29 -20.39 15.24
C ASP A 96 -0.68 -19.46 16.00
N SER A 97 -0.34 -19.07 17.24
CA SER A 97 -1.22 -18.24 18.05
C SER A 97 -1.45 -16.86 17.45
N LYS A 98 -0.38 -16.26 16.90
CA LYS A 98 -0.49 -14.96 16.23
C LYS A 98 -1.15 -15.06 14.85
N ILE A 99 -1.00 -16.17 14.15
CA ILE A 99 -1.73 -16.45 12.90
C ILE A 99 -3.23 -16.49 13.17
N GLU A 100 -3.67 -17.25 14.17
CA GLU A 100 -5.10 -17.32 14.55
C GLU A 100 -5.65 -15.94 14.90
N LYS A 101 -4.92 -15.18 15.72
CA LYS A 101 -5.33 -13.83 16.08
C LYS A 101 -5.42 -12.92 14.88
N ALA A 102 -4.38 -12.84 14.06
CA ALA A 102 -4.35 -11.98 12.87
C ALA A 102 -5.42 -12.37 11.84
N SER A 103 -5.70 -13.68 11.68
CA SER A 103 -6.77 -14.19 10.83
C SER A 103 -8.15 -13.74 11.37
N THR A 104 -8.38 -13.86 12.67
CA THR A 104 -9.61 -13.42 13.32
C THR A 104 -9.82 -11.91 13.16
N ASP A 105 -8.80 -11.11 13.48
CA ASP A 105 -8.85 -9.65 13.34
C ASP A 105 -9.18 -9.22 11.88
N LEU A 106 -8.57 -9.87 10.88
CA LEU A 106 -8.86 -9.61 9.46
C LEU A 106 -10.28 -10.04 9.09
N LYS A 107 -10.75 -11.18 9.57
CA LYS A 107 -12.13 -11.66 9.34
C LYS A 107 -13.16 -10.67 9.91
N GLU A 108 -12.93 -10.19 11.13
CA GLU A 108 -13.84 -9.26 11.82
C GLU A 108 -13.91 -7.91 11.09
N ILE A 109 -12.77 -7.27 10.79
CA ILE A 109 -12.76 -5.98 10.09
C ILE A 109 -13.33 -6.09 8.67
N SER A 110 -13.08 -7.21 8.01
CA SER A 110 -13.60 -7.45 6.65
C SER A 110 -15.13 -7.60 6.65
N ARG A 111 -15.70 -8.29 7.64
CA ARG A 111 -17.13 -8.42 7.85
C ARG A 111 -17.77 -7.07 8.18
N ALA A 112 -17.21 -6.36 9.14
CA ALA A 112 -17.70 -5.05 9.58
C ALA A 112 -17.77 -4.02 8.44
N ASN A 113 -16.84 -4.12 7.47
CA ASN A 113 -16.75 -3.22 6.34
C ASN A 113 -17.36 -3.78 5.04
N ASN A 114 -17.94 -4.99 5.08
CA ASN A 114 -18.55 -5.68 3.93
C ASN A 114 -17.56 -5.97 2.78
N TYR A 115 -16.31 -6.29 3.11
CA TYR A 115 -15.28 -6.72 2.15
C TYR A 115 -15.00 -8.23 2.27
N LEU A 116 -15.99 -9.06 1.91
CA LEU A 116 -15.94 -10.52 2.07
C LEU A 116 -14.74 -11.18 1.39
N GLN A 117 -14.17 -10.60 0.32
CA GLN A 117 -12.98 -11.12 -0.32
C GLN A 117 -11.77 -11.19 0.65
N TYR A 118 -11.64 -10.25 1.59
CA TYR A 118 -10.55 -10.28 2.58
C TYR A 118 -10.87 -11.24 3.73
N TYR A 119 -12.13 -11.43 4.06
CA TYR A 119 -12.57 -12.49 4.96
C TYR A 119 -12.14 -13.86 4.45
N TYR A 120 -12.48 -14.18 3.19
CA TYR A 120 -12.10 -15.45 2.58
C TYR A 120 -10.59 -15.56 2.37
N HIS A 121 -9.88 -14.46 2.15
CA HIS A 121 -8.43 -14.47 2.10
C HIS A 121 -7.81 -14.88 3.45
N ALA A 122 -8.30 -14.34 4.57
CA ALA A 122 -7.85 -14.74 5.90
C ALA A 122 -8.11 -16.22 6.17
N TRP A 123 -9.34 -16.64 5.91
CA TRP A 123 -9.80 -18.03 6.10
C TRP A 123 -8.97 -19.03 5.28
N SER A 124 -8.78 -18.79 3.99
CA SER A 124 -7.99 -19.67 3.12
C SER A 124 -6.50 -19.67 3.48
N SER A 125 -5.94 -18.53 3.87
CA SER A 125 -4.53 -18.43 4.27
C SER A 125 -4.24 -19.27 5.52
N GLU A 126 -5.14 -19.27 6.49
CA GLU A 126 -5.04 -20.06 7.71
C GLU A 126 -5.09 -21.57 7.39
N ILE A 127 -6.07 -22.01 6.58
CA ILE A 127 -6.19 -23.41 6.17
C ILE A 127 -4.95 -23.87 5.40
N ILE A 128 -4.51 -23.10 4.41
CA ILE A 128 -3.32 -23.43 3.59
C ILE A 128 -2.08 -23.52 4.47
N TYR A 129 -1.94 -22.63 5.46
CA TYR A 129 -0.84 -22.69 6.40
C TYR A 129 -0.80 -24.04 7.15
N PHE A 130 -1.91 -24.46 7.77
CA PHE A 130 -1.97 -25.73 8.50
C PHE A 130 -1.78 -26.95 7.60
N LEU A 131 -2.30 -26.94 6.38
CA LEU A 131 -2.05 -27.98 5.39
C LEU A 131 -0.57 -28.09 5.04
N ASN A 132 0.12 -26.98 4.83
CA ASN A 132 1.55 -26.96 4.53
C ASN A 132 2.42 -27.42 5.70
N GLN A 133 1.90 -27.34 6.93
CA GLN A 133 2.53 -27.92 8.13
C GLN A 133 2.15 -29.39 8.36
N GLN A 134 1.50 -30.06 7.41
CA GLN A 134 1.00 -31.44 7.49
C GLN A 134 0.01 -31.67 8.66
N ARG A 135 -0.70 -30.61 9.08
CA ARG A 135 -1.66 -30.62 10.20
C ARG A 135 -3.10 -30.64 9.66
N SER A 136 -3.43 -31.69 8.89
CA SER A 136 -4.69 -31.81 8.15
C SER A 136 -5.94 -31.75 9.03
N LEU A 137 -5.90 -32.28 10.26
CA LEU A 137 -7.03 -32.22 11.20
C LEU A 137 -7.34 -30.78 11.62
N LEU A 138 -6.28 -29.99 11.92
CA LEU A 138 -6.45 -28.58 12.24
C LEU A 138 -6.97 -27.77 11.06
N ALA A 139 -6.43 -28.04 9.87
CA ALA A 139 -6.93 -27.40 8.64
C ALA A 139 -8.42 -27.70 8.42
N LEU A 140 -8.87 -28.93 8.67
CA LEU A 140 -10.27 -29.30 8.56
C LEU A 140 -11.15 -28.57 9.59
N GLN A 141 -10.72 -28.49 10.86
CA GLN A 141 -11.42 -27.74 11.90
C GLN A 141 -11.57 -26.25 11.59
N LYS A 142 -10.59 -25.67 10.87
CA LYS A 142 -10.66 -24.25 10.44
C LYS A 142 -11.51 -24.06 9.18
N ALA A 143 -11.85 -25.14 8.49
CA ALA A 143 -12.71 -25.11 7.29
C ALA A 143 -14.21 -25.18 7.61
N GLU A 144 -14.58 -25.65 8.80
CA GLU A 144 -15.97 -25.68 9.33
C GLU A 144 -16.40 -24.32 9.89
#